data_1b07b84efb46d397a831be43639cd763
#
_entry.id   1b07b84efb46d397a831be43639cd763
#
_cell.length_a   1.000
_cell.length_b   1.000
_cell.length_c   1.000
_cell.angle_alpha   90.00
_cell.angle_beta   90.00
_cell.angle_gamma   90.00
#
_symmetry.space_group_name_H-M   'P 1'
#
loop_
_entity.id
_entity.type
_entity.pdbx_description
1 polymer ?
#
loop_
_entity_poly.entity_id
_entity_poly.type
_entity_poly.pdbx_seq_one_letter_code
_entity_poly.pdbx_strand_id
1 'polypeptide(L)'
;MPNFINLPAFTEDGDVHVVVETPRGSRAKFAYDPKIETFSLTKSFLTGLTYPHDWGFVPSTKADDGDPLDIMVIHDATTFPGLVITCRVIGILQIEQKSKSKSERNDRLFAVPRRSHSERALEDVRDLTRPIQEERWRSSSSRRTSLKPRS
;
A
#
# COMPACT_ATOMS: atom_id res chain seq x y z
N MET A 1 7.74 -14.60 16.78
CA MET A 1 7.18 -13.79 15.70
C MET A 1 8.28 -13.01 15.02
N PRO A 2 8.37 -13.02 13.71
CA PRO A 2 9.35 -12.19 13.02
C PRO A 2 8.99 -10.71 13.18
N ASN A 3 10.01 -9.88 13.26
CA ASN A 3 9.80 -8.44 13.13
C ASN A 3 9.59 -8.13 11.64
N PHE A 4 8.37 -7.86 11.25
CA PHE A 4 7.99 -7.65 9.86
C PHE A 4 8.75 -6.51 9.17
N ILE A 5 9.15 -5.50 9.93
CA ILE A 5 9.90 -4.36 9.37
C ILE A 5 11.27 -4.78 8.84
N ASN A 6 11.87 -5.80 9.42
CA ASN A 6 13.23 -6.25 9.10
C ASN A 6 13.28 -7.39 8.06
N LEU A 7 12.17 -7.79 7.50
CA LEU A 7 12.17 -8.74 6.40
C LEU A 7 12.90 -8.15 5.19
N PRO A 8 13.46 -8.99 4.29
CA PRO A 8 14.10 -8.48 3.09
C PRO A 8 13.12 -7.69 2.21
N ALA A 9 13.57 -6.54 1.70
CA ALA A 9 12.76 -5.73 0.79
C ALA A 9 12.58 -6.39 -0.58
N PHE A 10 13.64 -7.05 -1.08
CA PHE A 10 13.68 -7.58 -2.45
C PHE A 10 13.92 -9.07 -2.49
N THR A 11 13.36 -9.70 -3.52
CA THR A 11 13.72 -11.06 -3.91
C THR A 11 14.98 -11.04 -4.79
N GLU A 12 15.55 -12.21 -5.06
CA GLU A 12 16.68 -12.33 -5.98
C GLU A 12 16.36 -11.87 -7.40
N ASP A 13 15.09 -11.97 -7.80
CA ASP A 13 14.61 -11.55 -9.12
C ASP A 13 14.27 -10.05 -9.21
N GLY A 14 14.43 -9.31 -8.12
CA GLY A 14 14.14 -7.88 -8.08
C GLY A 14 12.70 -7.52 -7.79
N ASP A 15 11.86 -8.48 -7.45
CA ASP A 15 10.52 -8.21 -6.95
C ASP A 15 10.57 -7.72 -5.50
N VAL A 16 9.49 -7.16 -5.01
CA VAL A 16 9.41 -6.69 -3.64
C VAL A 16 8.57 -7.62 -2.77
N HIS A 17 8.93 -7.70 -1.50
CA HIS A 17 8.03 -8.27 -0.49
C HIS A 17 7.09 -7.19 0.00
N VAL A 18 5.83 -7.53 0.11
CA VAL A 18 4.80 -6.65 0.68
C VAL A 18 4.21 -7.32 1.91
N VAL A 19 4.22 -6.61 3.02
CA VAL A 19 3.51 -7.03 4.23
C VAL A 19 2.15 -6.36 4.22
N VAL A 20 1.10 -7.15 4.17
CA VAL A 20 -0.28 -6.64 4.17
C VAL A 20 -0.62 -6.12 5.56
N GLU A 21 -1.08 -4.88 5.64
CA GLU A 21 -1.60 -4.30 6.88
C GLU A 21 -3.13 -4.29 6.89
N THR A 22 -3.74 -3.72 5.84
CA THR A 22 -5.19 -3.59 5.73
C THR A 22 -5.66 -4.31 4.46
N PRO A 23 -6.40 -5.42 4.60
CA PRO A 23 -6.85 -6.17 3.42
C PRO A 23 -7.95 -5.45 2.65
N ARG A 24 -8.08 -5.79 1.38
CA ARG A 24 -9.19 -5.36 0.55
C ARG A 24 -10.52 -5.74 1.20
N GLY A 25 -11.48 -4.82 1.15
CA GLY A 25 -12.80 -5.01 1.75
C GLY A 25 -12.85 -4.71 3.24
N SER A 26 -11.73 -4.38 3.87
CA SER A 26 -11.73 -4.02 5.28
C SER A 26 -12.50 -2.72 5.52
N ARG A 27 -13.31 -2.72 6.56
CA ARG A 27 -14.04 -1.54 7.05
C ARG A 27 -13.28 -0.81 8.14
N ALA A 28 -12.07 -1.23 8.41
CA ALA A 28 -11.22 -0.64 9.43
C ALA A 28 -9.78 -0.58 8.90
N LYS A 29 -9.03 0.39 9.38
CA LYS A 29 -7.60 0.49 9.11
C LYS A 29 -6.82 -0.25 10.18
N PHE A 30 -5.98 -1.17 9.73
CA PHE A 30 -4.99 -1.85 10.57
C PHE A 30 -3.60 -1.38 10.18
N ALA A 31 -2.70 -1.35 11.15
CA ALA A 31 -1.31 -1.02 10.91
C ALA A 31 -0.41 -1.88 11.78
N TYR A 32 0.77 -2.20 11.27
CA TYR A 32 1.79 -2.90 12.03
C TYR A 32 2.44 -1.93 13.01
N ASP A 33 2.44 -2.28 14.30
CA ASP A 33 3.11 -1.52 15.34
C ASP A 33 4.43 -2.22 15.69
N PRO A 34 5.59 -1.65 15.30
CA PRO A 34 6.88 -2.29 15.56
C PRO A 34 7.26 -2.33 17.03
N LYS A 35 6.66 -1.48 17.87
CA LYS A 35 6.95 -1.44 19.31
C LYS A 35 6.42 -2.66 20.03
N ILE A 36 5.25 -3.14 19.61
CA ILE A 36 4.63 -4.32 20.21
C ILE A 36 4.63 -5.52 19.25
N GLU A 37 5.24 -5.35 18.09
CA GLU A 37 5.41 -6.39 17.06
C GLU A 37 4.10 -7.09 16.69
N THR A 38 3.03 -6.30 16.54
CA THR A 38 1.72 -6.81 16.17
C THR A 38 0.94 -5.83 15.31
N PHE A 39 -0.10 -6.33 14.66
CA PHE A 39 -1.04 -5.52 13.90
C PHE A 39 -2.13 -4.99 14.83
N SER A 40 -2.42 -3.72 14.74
CA SER A 40 -3.36 -3.03 15.62
C SER A 40 -4.45 -2.33 14.81
N LEU A 41 -5.62 -2.23 15.40
CA LEU A 41 -6.69 -1.41 14.86
C LEU A 41 -6.31 0.07 15.02
N THR A 42 -6.23 0.78 13.90
CA THR A 42 -5.87 2.20 13.90
C THR A 42 -7.10 3.10 13.90
N LYS A 43 -8.06 2.77 13.04
CA LYS A 43 -9.34 3.49 13.01
C LYS A 43 -10.39 2.67 12.28
N SER A 44 -11.65 2.86 12.66
CA SER A 44 -12.79 2.29 11.95
C SER A 44 -13.33 3.30 10.95
N PHE A 45 -13.81 2.82 9.82
CA PHE A 45 -14.45 3.68 8.82
C PHE A 45 -15.94 3.82 9.10
N LEU A 46 -16.50 4.89 8.54
CA LEU A 46 -17.94 5.06 8.50
C LEU A 46 -18.58 3.91 7.68
N THR A 47 -19.82 3.59 8.01
CA THR A 47 -20.59 2.57 7.31
C THR A 47 -20.57 2.81 5.79
N GLY A 48 -20.27 1.78 5.04
CA GLY A 48 -20.23 1.82 3.58
C GLY A 48 -18.86 2.12 2.97
N LEU A 49 -17.86 2.47 3.78
CA LEU A 49 -16.49 2.66 3.30
C LEU A 49 -15.66 1.40 3.52
N THR A 50 -14.94 0.99 2.51
CA THR A 50 -14.00 -0.12 2.56
C THR A 50 -12.74 0.19 1.78
N TYR A 51 -11.66 -0.53 2.07
CA TYR A 51 -10.46 -0.48 1.25
C TYR A 51 -10.70 -1.19 -0.09
N PRO A 52 -10.44 -0.54 -1.24
CA PRO A 52 -10.64 -1.18 -2.54
C PRO A 52 -9.57 -2.21 -2.89
N HIS A 53 -8.40 -2.11 -2.29
CA HIS A 53 -7.26 -2.99 -2.52
C HIS A 53 -6.50 -3.22 -1.22
N ASP A 54 -5.59 -4.20 -1.21
CA ASP A 54 -4.73 -4.41 -0.05
C ASP A 54 -3.77 -3.25 0.13
N TRP A 55 -3.64 -2.78 1.35
CA TRP A 55 -2.63 -1.82 1.77
C TRP A 55 -1.59 -2.50 2.62
N GLY A 56 -0.35 -2.10 2.44
CA GLY A 56 0.73 -2.60 3.25
C GLY A 56 1.99 -1.76 3.11
N PHE A 57 3.09 -2.36 3.44
CA PHE A 57 4.40 -1.71 3.35
C PHE A 57 5.46 -2.65 2.79
N VAL A 58 6.50 -2.07 2.24
CA VAL A 58 7.70 -2.79 1.83
C VAL A 58 8.66 -2.80 3.01
N PRO A 59 9.02 -3.97 3.56
CA PRO A 59 9.93 -4.04 4.69
C PRO A 59 11.32 -3.54 4.33
N SER A 60 12.10 -3.17 5.35
CA SER A 60 13.48 -2.68 5.20
C SER A 60 13.61 -1.49 4.25
N THR A 61 12.59 -0.66 4.19
CA THR A 61 12.57 0.60 3.45
C THR A 61 12.23 1.75 4.38
N LYS A 62 12.52 2.96 3.96
CA LYS A 62 12.24 4.17 4.74
C LYS A 62 11.79 5.28 3.82
N ALA A 63 10.58 5.77 4.03
CA ALA A 63 10.06 6.95 3.35
C ALA A 63 10.48 8.24 4.07
N ASP A 64 10.14 9.38 3.50
CA ASP A 64 10.50 10.69 4.07
C ASP A 64 9.93 10.92 5.47
N ASP A 65 8.79 10.33 5.77
CA ASP A 65 8.17 10.40 7.12
C ASP A 65 8.82 9.48 8.15
N GLY A 66 9.82 8.70 7.77
CA GLY A 66 10.52 7.76 8.63
C GLY A 66 9.90 6.36 8.69
N ASP A 67 8.71 6.18 8.15
CA ASP A 67 8.02 4.89 8.09
C ASP A 67 8.43 4.11 6.83
N PRO A 68 8.20 2.78 6.78
CA PRO A 68 8.39 2.02 5.55
C PRO A 68 7.56 2.56 4.39
N LEU A 69 7.99 2.30 3.17
CA LEU A 69 7.25 2.71 1.98
C LEU A 69 5.88 2.05 1.92
N ASP A 70 4.85 2.87 1.74
CA ASP A 70 3.49 2.39 1.54
C ASP A 70 3.30 1.80 0.14
N ILE A 71 2.56 0.71 0.08
CA ILE A 71 2.30 0.02 -1.17
C ILE A 71 0.88 -0.51 -1.20
N MET A 72 0.26 -0.41 -2.38
CA MET A 72 -1.04 -0.99 -2.64
C MET A 72 -0.88 -2.18 -3.58
N VAL A 73 -1.46 -3.31 -3.20
CA VAL A 73 -1.42 -4.53 -4.00
C VAL A 73 -2.77 -4.74 -4.67
N ILE A 74 -2.74 -4.83 -5.98
CA ILE A 74 -3.94 -4.99 -6.81
C ILE A 74 -4.07 -6.45 -7.19
N HIS A 75 -5.07 -7.11 -6.64
CA HIS A 75 -5.44 -8.49 -6.95
C HIS A 75 -6.84 -8.77 -6.37
N ASP A 76 -7.36 -9.94 -6.65
CA ASP A 76 -8.72 -10.33 -6.27
C ASP A 76 -8.80 -11.43 -5.22
N ALA A 77 -7.67 -11.90 -4.71
CA ALA A 77 -7.65 -12.89 -3.64
C ALA A 77 -7.95 -12.26 -2.27
N THR A 78 -8.50 -13.04 -1.36
CA THR A 78 -8.69 -12.64 0.03
C THR A 78 -7.38 -12.75 0.80
N THR A 79 -7.05 -11.71 1.55
CA THR A 79 -5.82 -11.63 2.33
C THR A 79 -6.12 -11.33 3.79
N PHE A 80 -5.08 -11.22 4.59
CA PHE A 80 -5.18 -10.93 6.01
C PHE A 80 -3.94 -10.15 6.47
N PRO A 81 -4.03 -9.40 7.59
CA PRO A 81 -2.88 -8.68 8.13
C PRO A 81 -1.74 -9.62 8.48
N GLY A 82 -0.55 -9.28 8.01
CA GLY A 82 0.65 -10.10 8.22
C GLY A 82 0.98 -11.06 7.10
N LEU A 83 0.13 -11.19 6.09
CA LEU A 83 0.49 -11.96 4.89
C LEU A 83 1.62 -11.25 4.15
N VAL A 84 2.62 -11.99 3.75
CA VAL A 84 3.70 -11.49 2.90
C VAL A 84 3.45 -11.94 1.47
N ILE A 85 3.38 -10.99 0.56
CA ILE A 85 3.15 -11.24 -0.86
C ILE A 85 4.38 -10.79 -1.64
N THR A 86 4.89 -11.66 -2.51
CA THR A 86 5.93 -11.26 -3.47
C THR A 86 5.27 -10.57 -4.65
N CYS A 87 5.64 -9.32 -4.89
CA CYS A 87 4.98 -8.47 -5.86
C CYS A 87 5.95 -7.85 -6.85
N ARG A 88 5.42 -7.57 -8.04
CA ARG A 88 6.07 -6.73 -9.03
C ARG A 88 5.50 -5.32 -8.93
N VAL A 89 6.36 -4.34 -8.74
CA VAL A 89 5.95 -2.93 -8.72
C VAL A 89 5.61 -2.48 -10.14
N ILE A 90 4.43 -1.91 -10.33
CA ILE A 90 3.96 -1.43 -11.63
C ILE A 90 3.91 0.09 -11.73
N GLY A 91 4.06 0.79 -10.63
CA GLY A 91 4.08 2.26 -10.66
C GLY A 91 4.22 2.87 -9.29
N ILE A 92 4.38 4.18 -9.31
CA ILE A 92 4.48 4.99 -8.10
C ILE A 92 3.58 6.21 -8.25
N LEU A 93 2.84 6.52 -7.20
CA LEU A 93 2.10 7.77 -7.08
C LEU A 93 2.85 8.72 -6.17
N GLN A 94 3.19 9.87 -6.71
CA GLN A 94 3.77 10.93 -5.92
C GLN A 94 2.64 11.73 -5.27
N ILE A 95 2.63 11.72 -3.96
CA ILE A 95 1.61 12.41 -3.17
C ILE A 95 2.31 13.44 -2.31
N GLU A 96 1.92 14.70 -2.49
CA GLU A 96 2.34 15.77 -1.62
C GLU A 96 1.23 16.02 -0.59
N GLN A 97 1.59 15.89 0.67
CA GLN A 97 0.69 16.06 1.78
C GLN A 97 1.01 17.36 2.50
N LYS A 98 0.02 18.25 2.58
CA LYS A 98 0.15 19.47 3.36
C LYS A 98 -0.50 19.28 4.73
N SER A 99 0.31 19.43 5.78
CA SER A 99 -0.12 19.41 7.17
C SER A 99 0.33 20.71 7.82
N LYS A 100 -0.62 21.49 8.31
CA LYS A 100 -0.48 22.75 9.06
C LYS A 100 0.59 23.73 8.55
N SER A 101 1.86 23.36 8.47
CA SER A 101 2.95 24.23 8.02
C SER A 101 4.04 23.50 7.25
N LYS A 102 3.88 22.20 7.02
CA LYS A 102 4.85 21.39 6.29
C LYS A 102 4.22 20.69 5.10
N SER A 103 4.93 20.71 4.00
CA SER A 103 4.63 19.88 2.85
C SER A 103 5.51 18.63 2.93
N GLU A 104 4.91 17.46 3.06
CA GLU A 104 5.62 16.18 3.10
C GLU A 104 5.22 15.34 1.90
N ARG A 105 6.20 14.67 1.30
CA ARG A 105 5.93 13.67 0.28
C ARG A 105 5.56 12.36 0.95
N ASN A 106 4.48 11.78 0.50
CA ASN A 106 4.02 10.49 0.98
C ASN A 106 3.66 9.63 -0.24
N ASP A 107 4.69 9.19 -0.94
CA ASP A 107 4.54 8.44 -2.18
C ASP A 107 3.92 7.07 -1.90
N ARG A 108 3.11 6.60 -2.84
CA ARG A 108 2.46 5.29 -2.79
C ARG A 108 2.93 4.45 -3.97
N LEU A 109 3.36 3.24 -3.68
CA LEU A 109 3.67 2.27 -4.72
C LEU A 109 2.43 1.48 -5.10
N PHE A 110 2.40 1.02 -6.34
CA PHE A 110 1.42 0.06 -6.84
C PHE A 110 2.12 -1.20 -7.26
N ALA A 111 1.56 -2.33 -6.92
CA ALA A 111 2.13 -3.62 -7.26
C ALA A 111 1.05 -4.64 -7.56
N VAL A 112 1.44 -5.69 -8.25
CA VAL A 112 0.63 -6.87 -8.50
C VAL A 112 1.39 -8.11 -8.01
N PRO A 113 0.69 -9.15 -7.54
CA PRO A 113 1.36 -10.40 -7.18
C PRO A 113 2.12 -10.98 -8.37
N ARG A 114 3.29 -11.52 -8.11
CA ARG A 114 4.21 -12.01 -9.15
C ARG A 114 3.57 -13.00 -10.12
N ARG A 115 2.71 -13.88 -9.65
CA ARG A 115 2.14 -14.97 -10.45
C ARG A 115 0.61 -14.90 -10.57
N SER A 116 0.04 -13.72 -10.40
CA SER A 116 -1.40 -13.55 -10.57
C SER A 116 -1.78 -13.72 -12.05
N HIS A 117 -2.76 -14.56 -12.30
CA HIS A 117 -3.28 -14.74 -13.65
C HIS A 117 -4.20 -13.59 -14.08
N SER A 118 -4.90 -13.00 -13.12
CA SER A 118 -5.86 -11.92 -13.40
C SER A 118 -5.18 -10.57 -13.62
N GLU A 119 -4.03 -10.32 -12.99
CA GLU A 119 -3.33 -9.04 -13.08
C GLU A 119 -2.08 -9.05 -13.93
N ARG A 120 -1.72 -10.18 -14.53
CA ARG A 120 -0.47 -10.27 -15.30
C ARG A 120 -0.39 -9.37 -16.53
N ALA A 121 -1.52 -8.86 -16.98
CA ALA A 121 -1.56 -7.86 -18.06
C ALA A 121 -1.26 -6.45 -17.57
N LEU A 122 -1.24 -6.23 -16.25
CA LEU A 122 -0.94 -4.92 -15.66
C LEU A 122 0.57 -4.77 -15.50
N GLU A 123 1.19 -3.95 -16.31
CA GLU A 123 2.63 -3.70 -16.28
C GLU A 123 2.99 -2.31 -15.76
N ASP A 124 2.03 -1.40 -15.76
CA ASP A 124 2.20 -0.01 -15.36
C ASP A 124 0.93 0.50 -14.67
N VAL A 125 1.06 1.48 -13.81
CA VAL A 125 -0.08 2.09 -13.13
C VAL A 125 -1.10 2.68 -14.10
N ARG A 126 -0.68 3.05 -15.30
CA ARG A 126 -1.57 3.57 -16.35
C ARG A 126 -2.53 2.52 -16.91
N ASP A 127 -2.24 1.24 -16.70
CA ASP A 127 -3.12 0.14 -17.11
C ASP A 127 -4.31 -0.01 -16.17
N LEU A 128 -4.31 0.66 -15.02
CA LEU A 128 -5.41 0.67 -14.08
C LEU A 128 -6.58 1.49 -14.61
N THR A 129 -7.78 1.00 -14.35
CA THR A 129 -8.98 1.76 -14.69
C THR A 129 -9.07 3.02 -13.81
N ARG A 130 -9.61 4.08 -14.38
CA ARG A 130 -9.79 5.34 -13.68
C ARG A 130 -10.61 5.21 -12.38
N PRO A 131 -11.72 4.44 -12.32
CA PRO A 131 -12.46 4.25 -11.07
C PRO A 131 -11.62 3.70 -9.93
N ILE A 132 -10.70 2.78 -10.19
CA ILE A 132 -9.79 2.23 -9.18
C ILE A 132 -8.89 3.34 -8.62
N GLN A 133 -8.33 4.18 -9.48
CA GLN A 133 -7.49 5.31 -9.08
C GLN A 133 -8.26 6.33 -8.24
N GLU A 134 -9.50 6.64 -8.62
CA GLU A 134 -10.36 7.58 -7.91
C GLU A 134 -10.79 7.05 -6.53
N GLU A 135 -11.20 5.79 -6.45
CA GLU A 135 -11.57 5.16 -5.18
C GLU A 135 -10.43 5.21 -4.17
N ARG A 136 -9.23 4.88 -4.61
CA ARG A 136 -8.05 4.96 -3.79
C ARG A 136 -7.78 6.38 -3.29
N TRP A 137 -7.98 7.33 -4.14
CA TRP A 137 -7.80 8.75 -3.83
C TRP A 137 -8.76 9.23 -2.75
N ARG A 138 -10.01 8.84 -2.82
CA ARG A 138 -11.03 9.20 -1.84
C ARG A 138 -10.80 8.55 -0.48
N SER A 139 -10.23 7.37 -0.42
CA SER A 139 -9.95 6.69 0.86
C SER A 139 -8.85 7.36 1.66
N SER A 140 -8.04 8.23 1.06
CA SER A 140 -7.02 9.03 1.74
C SER A 140 -7.48 10.46 2.06
N SER A 141 -8.73 10.68 2.24
CA SER A 141 -9.53 11.90 2.07
C SER A 141 -9.32 13.07 3.05
N SER A 142 -8.47 13.01 4.03
CA SER A 142 -8.23 14.17 4.91
C SER A 142 -7.07 15.05 4.44
N ARG A 143 -6.62 14.91 3.21
CA ARG A 143 -5.35 15.47 2.76
C ARG A 143 -5.46 16.08 1.38
N ARG A 144 -5.04 17.32 1.25
CA ARG A 144 -4.81 17.89 -0.07
C ARG A 144 -3.60 17.22 -0.68
N THR A 145 -3.80 16.59 -1.79
CA THR A 145 -2.75 15.86 -2.46
C THR A 145 -2.74 16.26 -3.94
N SER A 146 -1.56 16.45 -4.49
CA SER A 146 -1.39 16.51 -5.94
C SER A 146 -0.88 15.16 -6.42
N LEU A 147 -1.54 14.60 -7.43
CA LEU A 147 -1.20 13.31 -7.99
C LEU A 147 -0.34 13.49 -9.23
N LYS A 148 0.87 12.97 -9.19
CA LYS A 148 1.71 12.84 -10.38
C LYS A 148 2.08 11.38 -10.54
N PRO A 149 1.57 10.69 -11.57
CA PRO A 149 2.03 9.35 -11.88
C PRO A 149 3.49 9.41 -12.32
N ARG A 150 4.29 8.50 -11.83
CA ARG A 150 5.66 8.34 -12.22
C ARG A 150 5.77 7.08 -13.07
N SER A 151 6.29 7.25 -14.27
CA SER A 151 6.58 6.13 -15.16
C SER A 151 7.85 5.40 -14.76
#